data_8027fc98b03fc9fd5517e1299de3420c
#
_entry.id   8027fc98b03fc9fd5517e1299de3420c
#
_cell.length_a   1.000
_cell.length_b   1.000
_cell.length_c   1.000
_cell.angle_alpha   90.00
_cell.angle_beta   90.00
_cell.angle_gamma   90.00
#
_symmetry.space_group_name_H-M   'P 1'
#
loop_
_entity.id
_entity.type
_entity.pdbx_description
1 polymer ?
#
loop_
_entity_poly.entity_id
_entity_poly.type
_entity_poly.pdbx_seq_one_letter_code
_entity_poly.pdbx_strand_id
1 'polypeptide(L)'
;MVKKQSNMKEEQTLHALAREGNLRTLPEAEHDGVWIGQDGRRMLNVASNDYLGLASDRGLQEEFLRSVPERDRLLSASSSRLLTGNFAVHRELEALLAGRFGRESALTFSSGYHLNMGILPAVADGHTLILADKLVHASLIDGIRLSAARCIRYRHQDYRQLQSLVEKHHAAFDRLIIVTESVFSMDGDVAPLAALAELKKAYPNVMLYVDEAHAVGVRGKRGLGIAEEQGCLADIDFLCGTFGKALASVGAYVVCSRLMHDYLVNRMRTLIFTTALPPLNVAWTKFVFSRLDGWEDRRIRLASMAEKVRGAVRRAGYPCPSESHIVPLVVGESEKTVLKAAEMQQNGFYILPVRPPTVPEGTSRLRLSLTAALPEAEVERLVEAIEAPSTLSEGGI
;
A
#
# COMPACT_ATOMS: atom_id res chain seq x y z
N MET A 1 -23.16 32.83 21.58
CA MET A 1 -23.98 31.59 21.60
C MET A 1 -23.94 30.80 20.29
N VAL A 2 -23.93 31.42 19.11
CA VAL A 2 -23.96 30.70 17.81
C VAL A 2 -22.74 29.84 17.53
N LYS A 3 -21.52 30.19 17.97
CA LYS A 3 -20.32 29.37 17.81
C LYS A 3 -20.30 28.03 18.60
N LYS A 4 -21.09 27.95 19.70
CA LYS A 4 -21.21 26.71 20.49
C LYS A 4 -22.12 25.64 19.85
N GLN A 5 -23.05 26.05 18.99
CA GLN A 5 -23.96 25.11 18.31
C GLN A 5 -23.34 24.46 17.04
N SER A 6 -22.34 25.12 16.40
CA SER A 6 -21.79 24.64 15.15
C SER A 6 -20.91 23.35 15.30
N ASN A 7 -20.29 23.14 16.47
CA ASN A 7 -19.37 21.99 16.71
C ASN A 7 -20.03 20.87 17.52
N MET A 8 -21.30 20.97 17.86
CA MET A 8 -22.00 19.97 18.70
C MET A 8 -22.09 18.60 18.03
N LYS A 9 -22.17 18.55 16.70
CA LYS A 9 -22.22 17.32 15.94
C LYS A 9 -20.86 16.62 15.94
N GLU A 10 -19.78 17.36 15.77
CA GLU A 10 -18.40 16.87 15.81
C GLU A 10 -18.06 16.33 17.21
N GLU A 11 -18.41 17.07 18.27
CA GLU A 11 -18.24 16.63 19.66
C GLU A 11 -19.01 15.34 19.95
N GLN A 12 -20.27 15.25 19.53
CA GLN A 12 -21.08 14.03 19.67
C GLN A 12 -20.46 12.84 18.93
N THR A 13 -19.92 13.08 17.72
CA THR A 13 -19.24 12.05 16.92
C THR A 13 -17.98 11.56 17.63
N LEU A 14 -17.13 12.46 18.15
CA LEU A 14 -15.92 12.09 18.87
C LEU A 14 -16.24 11.32 20.16
N HIS A 15 -17.28 11.74 20.90
CA HIS A 15 -17.76 11.02 22.09
C HIS A 15 -18.29 9.62 21.76
N ALA A 16 -18.99 9.45 20.63
CA ALA A 16 -19.44 8.13 20.17
C ALA A 16 -18.25 7.25 19.84
N LEU A 17 -17.28 7.74 19.05
CA LEU A 17 -16.05 7.01 18.72
C LEU A 17 -15.28 6.61 19.98
N ALA A 18 -15.21 7.49 20.99
CA ALA A 18 -14.54 7.17 22.26
C ALA A 18 -15.24 6.03 23.01
N ARG A 19 -16.57 6.07 23.12
CA ARG A 19 -17.37 5.02 23.77
C ARG A 19 -17.27 3.68 23.08
N GLU A 20 -17.16 3.68 21.76
CA GLU A 20 -17.00 2.47 20.92
C GLU A 20 -15.54 1.96 20.86
N GLY A 21 -14.62 2.64 21.55
CA GLY A 21 -13.19 2.30 21.49
C GLY A 21 -12.57 2.58 20.10
N ASN A 22 -13.21 3.39 19.26
CA ASN A 22 -12.80 3.71 17.89
C ASN A 22 -12.14 5.08 17.73
N LEU A 23 -12.03 5.88 18.80
CA LEU A 23 -11.34 7.17 18.76
C LEU A 23 -9.87 6.95 18.39
N ARG A 24 -9.37 7.76 17.44
CA ARG A 24 -7.98 7.73 16.98
C ARG A 24 -7.26 8.99 17.43
N THR A 25 -6.01 8.79 17.83
CA THR A 25 -5.07 9.87 18.13
C THR A 25 -3.80 9.65 17.31
N LEU A 26 -3.08 10.74 17.02
CA LEU A 26 -1.74 10.63 16.45
C LEU A 26 -0.79 10.19 17.58
N PRO A 27 -0.10 9.05 17.43
CA PRO A 27 0.82 8.59 18.48
C PRO A 27 2.04 9.52 18.54
N GLU A 28 2.43 9.91 19.74
CA GLU A 28 3.70 10.58 19.99
C GLU A 28 4.76 9.48 20.20
N ALA A 29 5.67 9.33 19.24
CA ALA A 29 6.66 8.26 19.26
C ALA A 29 8.01 8.76 18.75
N GLU A 30 9.07 8.34 19.42
CA GLU A 30 10.46 8.56 18.99
C GLU A 30 10.91 7.37 18.12
N HIS A 31 11.56 7.69 16.99
CA HIS A 31 12.02 6.67 16.05
C HIS A 31 13.54 6.48 16.12
N ASP A 32 13.99 5.25 16.37
CA ASP A 32 15.39 4.85 16.36
C ASP A 32 15.57 3.55 15.55
N GLY A 33 15.73 3.68 14.26
CA GLY A 33 15.82 2.54 13.34
C GLY A 33 14.54 1.70 13.35
N VAL A 34 14.66 0.45 13.76
CA VAL A 34 13.52 -0.48 13.90
C VAL A 34 12.83 -0.37 15.28
N TRP A 35 13.23 0.57 16.11
CA TRP A 35 12.70 0.74 17.46
C TRP A 35 11.83 1.99 17.54
N ILE A 36 10.82 1.90 18.42
CA ILE A 36 9.93 2.99 18.79
C ILE A 36 10.05 3.23 20.28
N GLY A 37 10.33 4.47 20.67
CA GLY A 37 10.23 4.98 22.02
C GLY A 37 8.86 5.63 22.24
N GLN A 38 8.09 5.15 23.20
CA GLN A 38 6.82 5.74 23.62
C GLN A 38 6.59 5.50 25.10
N ASP A 39 6.15 6.52 25.83
CA ASP A 39 5.84 6.45 27.27
C ASP A 39 6.97 5.81 28.12
N GLY A 40 8.23 6.16 27.80
CA GLY A 40 9.43 5.64 28.46
C GLY A 40 9.76 4.17 28.14
N ARG A 41 9.05 3.54 27.20
CA ARG A 41 9.31 2.18 26.74
C ARG A 41 9.96 2.18 25.38
N ARG A 42 10.93 1.29 25.16
CA ARG A 42 11.54 1.02 23.86
C ARG A 42 10.99 -0.31 23.33
N MET A 43 10.29 -0.26 22.19
CA MET A 43 9.60 -1.40 21.59
C MET A 43 10.06 -1.62 20.14
N LEU A 44 10.11 -2.87 19.72
CA LEU A 44 10.39 -3.22 18.31
C LEU A 44 9.20 -2.85 17.43
N ASN A 45 9.42 -2.07 16.38
CA ASN A 45 8.37 -1.65 15.45
C ASN A 45 8.01 -2.78 14.48
N VAL A 46 6.89 -3.44 14.71
CA VAL A 46 6.33 -4.48 13.85
C VAL A 46 5.10 -3.99 13.06
N ALA A 47 4.97 -2.66 12.90
CA ALA A 47 3.87 -2.00 12.20
C ALA A 47 4.34 -1.06 11.06
N SER A 48 5.65 -1.05 10.74
CA SER A 48 6.21 -0.19 9.70
C SER A 48 5.95 -0.74 8.30
N ASN A 49 5.76 0.17 7.32
CA ASN A 49 5.76 -0.19 5.90
C ASN A 49 7.16 -0.11 5.24
N ASP A 50 8.21 0.16 6.00
CA ASP A 50 9.60 0.12 5.51
C ASP A 50 10.08 -1.35 5.36
N TYR A 51 9.49 -2.06 4.42
CA TYR A 51 9.65 -3.52 4.26
C TYR A 51 11.09 -3.97 4.03
N LEU A 52 11.91 -3.15 3.36
CA LEU A 52 13.32 -3.44 3.10
C LEU A 52 14.26 -2.86 4.14
N GLY A 53 13.76 -2.05 5.09
CA GLY A 53 14.58 -1.39 6.13
C GLY A 53 15.50 -0.30 5.56
N LEU A 54 15.04 0.42 4.53
CA LEU A 54 15.84 1.44 3.87
C LEU A 54 15.69 2.82 4.53
N ALA A 55 14.56 3.08 5.19
CA ALA A 55 14.26 4.39 5.78
C ALA A 55 15.24 4.76 6.90
N SER A 56 15.79 3.76 7.59
CA SER A 56 16.77 3.95 8.68
C SER A 56 18.22 3.58 8.30
N ASP A 57 18.46 3.23 7.03
CA ASP A 57 19.80 2.90 6.54
C ASP A 57 20.64 4.17 6.34
N ARG A 58 21.34 4.58 7.41
CA ARG A 58 22.18 5.80 7.43
C ARG A 58 23.28 5.75 6.38
N GLY A 59 23.90 4.58 6.15
CA GLY A 59 24.95 4.42 5.15
C GLY A 59 24.45 4.70 3.73
N LEU A 60 23.26 4.20 3.40
CA LEU A 60 22.59 4.45 2.13
C LEU A 60 22.22 5.92 1.94
N GLN A 61 21.73 6.57 3.01
CA GLN A 61 21.41 8.00 3.00
C GLN A 61 22.66 8.88 2.79
N GLU A 62 23.75 8.59 3.49
CA GLU A 62 25.01 9.32 3.33
C GLU A 62 25.61 9.14 1.94
N GLU A 63 25.55 7.93 1.38
CA GLU A 63 25.99 7.66 0.01
C GLU A 63 25.20 8.51 -0.99
N PHE A 64 23.86 8.54 -0.84
CA PHE A 64 23.01 9.39 -1.65
C PHE A 64 23.36 10.86 -1.54
N LEU A 65 23.44 11.40 -0.32
CA LEU A 65 23.71 12.82 -0.08
C LEU A 65 25.07 13.27 -0.66
N ARG A 66 26.07 12.38 -0.67
CA ARG A 66 27.37 12.63 -1.30
C ARG A 66 27.29 12.59 -2.84
N SER A 67 26.44 11.72 -3.40
CA SER A 67 26.37 11.45 -4.84
C SER A 67 25.34 12.29 -5.59
N VAL A 68 24.33 12.86 -4.90
CA VAL A 68 23.26 13.60 -5.55
C VAL A 68 23.79 14.87 -6.24
N PRO A 69 23.52 15.08 -7.54
CA PRO A 69 23.92 16.26 -8.26
C PRO A 69 23.36 17.55 -7.64
N GLU A 70 24.13 18.64 -7.65
CA GLU A 70 23.72 19.92 -7.09
C GLU A 70 22.39 20.43 -7.68
N ARG A 71 22.19 20.27 -8.98
CA ARG A 71 20.96 20.65 -9.69
C ARG A 71 19.70 19.97 -9.14
N ASP A 72 19.85 18.80 -8.49
CA ASP A 72 18.74 17.98 -7.98
C ASP A 72 18.53 18.14 -6.46
N ARG A 73 19.36 18.99 -5.78
CA ARG A 73 19.29 19.25 -4.33
C ARG A 73 18.16 20.21 -3.92
N LEU A 74 17.25 20.54 -4.84
CA LEU A 74 16.14 21.45 -4.56
C LEU A 74 15.09 20.79 -3.66
N LEU A 75 14.71 21.50 -2.60
CA LEU A 75 13.74 21.05 -1.59
C LEU A 75 12.29 21.30 -1.98
N SER A 76 12.04 21.99 -3.09
CA SER A 76 10.71 22.25 -3.62
C SER A 76 10.75 22.35 -5.14
N ALA A 77 9.70 21.88 -5.81
CA ALA A 77 9.47 22.17 -7.22
C ALA A 77 8.79 23.53 -7.42
N SER A 78 8.14 24.07 -6.40
CA SER A 78 7.43 25.36 -6.36
C SER A 78 6.41 25.58 -7.51
N SER A 79 6.04 24.52 -8.23
CA SER A 79 5.14 24.55 -9.37
C SER A 79 4.57 23.16 -9.70
N SER A 80 3.51 23.11 -10.52
CA SER A 80 3.03 21.84 -11.07
C SER A 80 3.92 21.35 -12.23
N ARG A 81 3.81 20.03 -12.53
CA ARG A 81 4.54 19.39 -13.64
C ARG A 81 4.28 20.05 -15.00
N LEU A 82 3.06 20.54 -15.23
CA LEU A 82 2.65 21.14 -16.49
C LEU A 82 3.09 22.61 -16.66
N LEU A 83 3.59 23.22 -15.61
CA LEU A 83 4.16 24.56 -15.66
C LEU A 83 5.70 24.48 -15.63
N THR A 84 6.30 24.78 -14.49
CA THR A 84 7.77 24.83 -14.32
C THR A 84 8.34 23.73 -13.43
N GLY A 85 7.48 22.86 -12.86
CA GLY A 85 7.89 21.82 -11.90
C GLY A 85 8.34 20.50 -12.52
N ASN A 86 8.53 20.42 -13.85
CA ASN A 86 8.97 19.19 -14.52
C ASN A 86 10.49 19.19 -14.76
N PHE A 87 11.25 18.93 -13.70
CA PHE A 87 12.70 18.86 -13.73
C PHE A 87 13.23 17.64 -14.50
N ALA A 88 14.50 17.67 -14.91
CA ALA A 88 15.14 16.56 -15.62
C ALA A 88 15.07 15.24 -14.83
N VAL A 89 15.29 15.29 -13.51
CA VAL A 89 15.26 14.11 -12.64
C VAL A 89 13.90 13.38 -12.61
N HIS A 90 12.78 14.09 -12.82
CA HIS A 90 11.46 13.45 -12.96
C HIS A 90 11.41 12.58 -14.21
N ARG A 91 11.85 13.12 -15.36
CA ARG A 91 11.89 12.36 -16.62
C ARG A 91 12.88 11.20 -16.57
N GLU A 92 14.02 11.39 -15.88
CA GLU A 92 15.01 10.34 -15.67
C GLU A 92 14.46 9.18 -14.81
N LEU A 93 13.70 9.49 -13.74
CA LEU A 93 13.04 8.48 -12.93
C LEU A 93 11.95 7.74 -13.75
N GLU A 94 11.13 8.48 -14.50
CA GLU A 94 10.05 7.89 -15.32
C GLU A 94 10.62 6.99 -16.43
N ALA A 95 11.73 7.40 -17.06
CA ALA A 95 12.44 6.57 -18.03
C ALA A 95 13.03 5.30 -17.39
N LEU A 96 13.60 5.41 -16.19
CA LEU A 96 14.09 4.26 -15.41
C LEU A 96 12.95 3.28 -15.08
N LEU A 97 11.82 3.78 -14.59
CA LEU A 97 10.64 2.98 -14.28
C LEU A 97 10.13 2.27 -15.55
N ALA A 98 9.89 2.99 -16.63
CA ALA A 98 9.42 2.42 -17.89
C ALA A 98 10.36 1.31 -18.40
N GLY A 99 11.67 1.56 -18.40
CA GLY A 99 12.67 0.58 -18.82
C GLY A 99 12.72 -0.67 -17.92
N ARG A 100 12.65 -0.49 -16.62
CA ARG A 100 12.69 -1.61 -15.65
C ARG A 100 11.48 -2.53 -15.74
N PHE A 101 10.29 -1.96 -15.96
CA PHE A 101 9.05 -2.72 -16.15
C PHE A 101 8.84 -3.20 -17.59
N GLY A 102 9.72 -2.84 -18.53
CA GLY A 102 9.54 -3.17 -19.95
C GLY A 102 8.29 -2.52 -20.56
N ARG A 103 7.94 -1.29 -20.08
CA ARG A 103 6.76 -0.55 -20.53
C ARG A 103 7.17 0.67 -21.37
N GLU A 104 6.22 1.17 -22.18
CA GLU A 104 6.48 2.32 -23.05
C GLU A 104 6.66 3.62 -22.30
N SER A 105 6.00 3.74 -21.12
CA SER A 105 5.98 5.00 -20.39
C SER A 105 5.69 4.81 -18.91
N ALA A 106 6.07 5.82 -18.11
CA ALA A 106 5.71 5.96 -16.72
C ALA A 106 5.35 7.41 -16.39
N LEU A 107 4.53 7.61 -15.36
CA LEU A 107 4.25 8.89 -14.71
C LEU A 107 4.44 8.78 -13.21
N THR A 108 4.94 9.84 -12.59
CA THR A 108 5.13 9.95 -11.14
C THR A 108 4.19 10.96 -10.52
N PHE A 109 3.77 10.69 -9.27
CA PHE A 109 2.76 11.43 -8.53
C PHE A 109 3.21 11.69 -7.10
N SER A 110 2.59 12.67 -6.43
CA SER A 110 2.90 13.03 -5.05
C SER A 110 2.54 11.95 -4.02
N SER A 111 1.61 11.05 -4.30
CA SER A 111 1.27 9.89 -3.46
C SER A 111 0.46 8.85 -4.23
N GLY A 112 0.40 7.61 -3.71
CA GLY A 112 -0.50 6.57 -4.21
C GLY A 112 -1.98 6.96 -4.11
N TYR A 113 -2.34 7.75 -3.11
CA TYR A 113 -3.69 8.26 -2.96
C TYR A 113 -4.08 9.19 -4.12
N HIS A 114 -3.23 10.18 -4.45
CA HIS A 114 -3.44 11.07 -5.59
C HIS A 114 -3.45 10.33 -6.93
N LEU A 115 -2.60 9.29 -7.07
CA LEU A 115 -2.57 8.44 -8.25
C LEU A 115 -3.92 7.76 -8.46
N ASN A 116 -4.41 7.03 -7.46
CA ASN A 116 -5.66 6.27 -7.55
C ASN A 116 -6.90 7.18 -7.72
N MET A 117 -6.94 8.30 -6.99
CA MET A 117 -8.00 9.31 -7.12
C MET A 117 -7.98 10.05 -8.47
N GLY A 118 -6.90 9.99 -9.21
CA GLY A 118 -6.75 10.73 -10.46
C GLY A 118 -6.93 9.89 -11.71
N ILE A 119 -6.37 8.67 -11.76
CA ILE A 119 -6.43 7.83 -12.97
C ILE A 119 -7.85 7.38 -13.24
N LEU A 120 -8.55 6.78 -12.27
CA LEU A 120 -9.89 6.23 -12.49
C LEU A 120 -10.88 7.30 -13.01
N PRO A 121 -11.00 8.51 -12.42
CA PRO A 121 -11.87 9.54 -12.99
C PRO A 121 -11.41 10.08 -14.34
N ALA A 122 -10.13 9.99 -14.66
CA ALA A 122 -9.63 10.44 -15.95
C ALA A 122 -10.01 9.48 -17.09
N VAL A 123 -10.01 8.16 -16.84
CA VAL A 123 -10.15 7.12 -17.87
C VAL A 123 -11.52 6.43 -17.88
N ALA A 124 -12.36 6.64 -16.86
CA ALA A 124 -13.65 5.96 -16.70
C ALA A 124 -14.82 6.97 -16.75
N ASP A 125 -15.59 6.88 -17.81
CA ASP A 125 -16.76 7.71 -18.12
C ASP A 125 -18.09 6.95 -17.91
N GLY A 126 -19.22 7.53 -18.33
CA GLY A 126 -20.55 6.92 -18.23
C GLY A 126 -20.76 5.65 -19.05
N HIS A 127 -19.88 5.37 -20.03
CA HIS A 127 -19.89 4.15 -20.86
C HIS A 127 -18.90 3.09 -20.35
N THR A 128 -18.30 3.33 -19.18
CA THR A 128 -17.34 2.43 -18.53
C THR A 128 -17.98 1.70 -17.34
N LEU A 129 -17.73 0.40 -17.22
CA LEU A 129 -18.03 -0.39 -16.05
C LEU A 129 -16.75 -0.72 -15.29
N ILE A 130 -16.69 -0.33 -14.02
CA ILE A 130 -15.60 -0.74 -13.12
C ILE A 130 -16.03 -1.98 -12.33
N LEU A 131 -15.20 -3.02 -12.37
CA LEU A 131 -15.34 -4.23 -11.56
C LEU A 131 -14.23 -4.23 -10.51
N ALA A 132 -14.55 -3.86 -9.27
CA ALA A 132 -13.57 -3.70 -8.21
C ALA A 132 -13.71 -4.79 -7.14
N ASP A 133 -12.58 -5.33 -6.67
CA ASP A 133 -12.58 -6.19 -5.50
C ASP A 133 -13.12 -5.43 -4.28
N LYS A 134 -13.84 -6.13 -3.39
CA LYS A 134 -14.46 -5.50 -2.20
C LYS A 134 -13.44 -4.92 -1.23
N LEU A 135 -12.23 -5.44 -1.18
CA LEU A 135 -11.20 -5.04 -0.22
C LEU A 135 -10.13 -4.13 -0.80
N VAL A 136 -10.32 -3.60 -2.01
CA VAL A 136 -9.37 -2.60 -2.56
C VAL A 136 -9.27 -1.37 -1.66
N HIS A 137 -8.09 -0.76 -1.66
CA HIS A 137 -7.75 0.38 -0.82
C HIS A 137 -8.73 1.56 -0.97
N ALA A 138 -8.94 2.32 0.11
CA ALA A 138 -9.84 3.45 0.16
C ALA A 138 -9.61 4.47 -0.97
N SER A 139 -8.36 4.72 -1.37
CA SER A 139 -8.04 5.62 -2.49
C SER A 139 -8.61 5.17 -3.84
N LEU A 140 -8.66 3.85 -4.07
CA LEU A 140 -9.31 3.27 -5.27
C LEU A 140 -10.82 3.48 -5.21
N ILE A 141 -11.44 3.27 -4.05
CA ILE A 141 -12.87 3.52 -3.85
C ILE A 141 -13.20 5.00 -4.07
N ASP A 142 -12.38 5.91 -3.57
CA ASP A 142 -12.59 7.34 -3.75
C ASP A 142 -12.38 7.76 -5.21
N GLY A 143 -11.38 7.20 -5.89
CA GLY A 143 -11.19 7.38 -7.34
C GLY A 143 -12.39 6.87 -8.16
N ILE A 144 -12.94 5.70 -7.80
CA ILE A 144 -14.16 5.16 -8.42
C ILE A 144 -15.35 6.09 -8.21
N ARG A 145 -15.53 6.60 -6.99
CA ARG A 145 -16.63 7.54 -6.66
C ARG A 145 -16.54 8.86 -7.39
N LEU A 146 -15.33 9.33 -7.67
CA LEU A 146 -15.08 10.55 -8.45
C LEU A 146 -15.25 10.35 -9.95
N SER A 147 -15.27 9.12 -10.43
CA SER A 147 -15.53 8.82 -11.84
C SER A 147 -17.02 8.89 -12.17
N ALA A 148 -17.35 9.03 -13.46
CA ALA A 148 -18.71 8.91 -13.96
C ALA A 148 -19.13 7.45 -14.26
N ALA A 149 -18.22 6.49 -14.02
CA ALA A 149 -18.44 5.09 -14.35
C ALA A 149 -19.41 4.40 -13.38
N ARG A 150 -20.15 3.43 -13.89
CA ARG A 150 -20.83 2.46 -13.04
C ARG A 150 -19.81 1.54 -12.38
N CYS A 151 -20.02 1.18 -11.12
CA CYS A 151 -19.16 0.23 -10.40
C CYS A 151 -19.98 -0.95 -9.87
N ILE A 152 -19.42 -2.15 -10.02
CA ILE A 152 -19.86 -3.36 -9.32
C ILE A 152 -18.68 -3.86 -8.51
N ARG A 153 -18.88 -4.02 -7.19
CA ARG A 153 -17.86 -4.58 -6.30
C ARG A 153 -18.12 -6.09 -6.17
N TYR A 154 -17.21 -6.91 -6.69
CA TYR A 154 -17.27 -8.35 -6.54
C TYR A 154 -16.71 -8.78 -5.16
N ARG A 155 -17.12 -9.96 -4.69
CA ARG A 155 -16.64 -10.53 -3.43
C ARG A 155 -15.11 -10.71 -3.50
N HIS A 156 -14.45 -10.41 -2.39
CA HIS A 156 -13.01 -10.49 -2.29
C HIS A 156 -12.50 -11.86 -2.79
N GLN A 157 -11.57 -11.80 -3.75
CA GLN A 157 -10.97 -12.95 -4.44
C GLN A 157 -11.95 -13.96 -5.06
N ASP A 158 -13.21 -13.59 -5.27
CA ASP A 158 -14.16 -14.42 -6.00
C ASP A 158 -14.04 -14.22 -7.52
N TYR A 159 -13.02 -14.82 -8.09
CA TYR A 159 -12.71 -14.69 -9.52
C TYR A 159 -13.72 -15.39 -10.42
N ARG A 160 -14.49 -16.36 -9.91
CA ARG A 160 -15.63 -16.95 -10.65
C ARG A 160 -16.75 -15.92 -10.79
N GLN A 161 -17.07 -15.19 -9.71
CA GLN A 161 -18.01 -14.09 -9.78
C GLN A 161 -17.53 -13.01 -10.74
N LEU A 162 -16.24 -12.64 -10.67
CA LEU A 162 -15.65 -11.64 -11.57
C LEU A 162 -15.80 -12.06 -13.04
N GLN A 163 -15.42 -13.30 -13.38
CA GLN A 163 -15.57 -13.83 -14.72
C GLN A 163 -17.03 -13.76 -15.20
N SER A 164 -17.98 -14.22 -14.40
CA SER A 164 -19.42 -14.14 -14.72
C SER A 164 -19.90 -12.70 -14.93
N LEU A 165 -19.34 -11.72 -14.18
CA LEU A 165 -19.66 -10.31 -14.38
C LEU A 165 -19.07 -9.77 -15.69
N VAL A 166 -17.84 -10.14 -16.07
CA VAL A 166 -17.24 -9.79 -17.35
C VAL A 166 -18.08 -10.36 -18.50
N GLU A 167 -18.36 -11.67 -18.48
CA GLU A 167 -19.19 -12.35 -19.47
C GLU A 167 -20.56 -11.68 -19.67
N LYS A 168 -21.20 -11.30 -18.56
CA LYS A 168 -22.52 -10.67 -18.57
C LYS A 168 -22.52 -9.26 -19.14
N HIS A 169 -21.44 -8.50 -18.92
CA HIS A 169 -21.47 -7.06 -19.12
C HIS A 169 -20.54 -6.54 -20.26
N HIS A 170 -19.60 -7.36 -20.78
CA HIS A 170 -18.63 -6.88 -21.75
C HIS A 170 -19.26 -6.27 -23.01
N ALA A 171 -20.37 -6.81 -23.48
CA ALA A 171 -21.04 -6.31 -24.70
C ALA A 171 -21.91 -5.06 -24.45
N ALA A 172 -22.19 -4.71 -23.18
CA ALA A 172 -23.06 -3.59 -22.82
C ALA A 172 -22.32 -2.29 -22.50
N PHE A 173 -20.98 -2.33 -22.41
CA PHE A 173 -20.14 -1.18 -22.09
C PHE A 173 -18.99 -1.08 -23.09
N ASP A 174 -18.60 0.15 -23.43
CA ASP A 174 -17.45 0.41 -24.33
C ASP A 174 -16.13 -0.06 -23.66
N ARG A 175 -16.07 -0.01 -22.33
CA ARG A 175 -14.90 -0.38 -21.55
C ARG A 175 -15.30 -1.04 -20.21
N LEU A 176 -14.58 -2.09 -19.84
CA LEU A 176 -14.58 -2.65 -18.50
C LEU A 176 -13.19 -2.42 -17.87
N ILE A 177 -13.13 -1.99 -16.60
CA ILE A 177 -11.88 -1.87 -15.85
C ILE A 177 -11.96 -2.78 -14.64
N ILE A 178 -11.13 -3.82 -14.62
CA ILE A 178 -10.95 -4.66 -13.43
C ILE A 178 -9.93 -3.96 -12.53
N VAL A 179 -10.33 -3.70 -11.28
CA VAL A 179 -9.52 -3.00 -10.28
C VAL A 179 -9.22 -3.94 -9.11
N THR A 180 -7.94 -4.17 -8.84
CA THR A 180 -7.47 -5.02 -7.75
C THR A 180 -6.16 -4.50 -7.15
N GLU A 181 -5.81 -5.00 -5.95
CA GLU A 181 -4.44 -4.93 -5.43
C GLU A 181 -3.72 -6.25 -5.73
N SER A 182 -2.40 -6.22 -5.83
CA SER A 182 -1.62 -7.45 -5.99
C SER A 182 -1.37 -8.15 -4.66
N VAL A 183 -1.15 -7.36 -3.59
CA VAL A 183 -1.10 -7.79 -2.19
C VAL A 183 -2.05 -6.89 -1.42
N PHE A 184 -3.06 -7.47 -0.80
CA PHE A 184 -4.06 -6.71 -0.05
C PHE A 184 -3.52 -6.25 1.30
N SER A 185 -3.72 -4.98 1.59
CA SER A 185 -3.04 -4.25 2.67
C SER A 185 -3.32 -4.76 4.08
N MET A 186 -4.51 -5.37 4.32
CA MET A 186 -4.96 -5.77 5.66
C MET A 186 -4.84 -7.27 5.90
N ASP A 187 -4.92 -8.09 4.86
CA ASP A 187 -4.91 -9.54 4.95
C ASP A 187 -3.59 -10.15 4.47
N GLY A 188 -2.83 -9.43 3.64
CA GLY A 188 -1.55 -9.88 3.11
C GLY A 188 -1.67 -11.01 2.09
N ASP A 189 -2.87 -11.30 1.64
CA ASP A 189 -3.18 -12.27 0.60
C ASP A 189 -2.85 -11.73 -0.80
N VAL A 190 -2.66 -12.62 -1.76
CA VAL A 190 -2.13 -12.31 -3.09
C VAL A 190 -3.17 -12.55 -4.18
N ALA A 191 -3.32 -11.59 -5.09
CA ALA A 191 -4.18 -11.74 -6.26
C ALA A 191 -3.52 -12.61 -7.36
N PRO A 192 -4.26 -13.49 -8.05
CA PRO A 192 -3.79 -14.28 -9.18
C PRO A 192 -3.79 -13.42 -10.46
N LEU A 193 -2.84 -12.49 -10.56
CA LEU A 193 -2.77 -11.52 -11.66
C LEU A 193 -2.63 -12.19 -13.04
N ALA A 194 -1.92 -13.33 -13.12
CA ALA A 194 -1.83 -14.11 -14.36
C ALA A 194 -3.20 -14.58 -14.85
N ALA A 195 -4.06 -15.07 -13.94
CA ALA A 195 -5.42 -15.48 -14.31
C ALA A 195 -6.29 -14.28 -14.72
N LEU A 196 -6.11 -13.12 -14.11
CA LEU A 196 -6.80 -11.88 -14.52
C LEU A 196 -6.30 -11.40 -15.89
N ALA A 197 -5.02 -11.55 -16.19
CA ALA A 197 -4.45 -11.25 -17.50
C ALA A 197 -5.05 -12.16 -18.59
N GLU A 198 -5.20 -13.47 -18.33
CA GLU A 198 -5.86 -14.38 -19.27
C GLU A 198 -7.34 -14.02 -19.46
N LEU A 199 -8.06 -13.68 -18.39
CA LEU A 199 -9.44 -13.20 -18.51
C LEU A 199 -9.53 -11.95 -19.39
N LYS A 200 -8.63 -10.98 -19.21
CA LYS A 200 -8.56 -9.78 -20.06
C LYS A 200 -8.35 -10.13 -21.53
N LYS A 201 -7.44 -11.05 -21.86
CA LYS A 201 -7.13 -11.42 -23.24
C LYS A 201 -8.35 -11.96 -24.01
N ALA A 202 -9.32 -12.54 -23.31
CA ALA A 202 -10.55 -13.04 -23.92
C ALA A 202 -11.54 -11.92 -24.31
N TYR A 203 -11.35 -10.68 -23.80
CA TYR A 203 -12.29 -9.57 -24.01
C TYR A 203 -11.54 -8.27 -24.36
N PRO A 204 -11.57 -7.82 -25.61
CA PRO A 204 -10.75 -6.69 -26.10
C PRO A 204 -11.00 -5.34 -25.41
N ASN A 205 -12.19 -5.16 -24.82
CA ASN A 205 -12.58 -3.94 -24.10
C ASN A 205 -12.33 -4.00 -22.59
N VAL A 206 -11.70 -5.07 -22.09
CA VAL A 206 -11.34 -5.21 -20.67
C VAL A 206 -9.92 -4.67 -20.43
N MET A 207 -9.78 -3.84 -19.42
CA MET A 207 -8.50 -3.31 -18.93
C MET A 207 -8.23 -3.77 -17.51
N LEU A 208 -6.96 -3.93 -17.15
CA LEU A 208 -6.50 -4.24 -15.81
C LEU A 208 -5.86 -3.03 -15.15
N TYR A 209 -6.35 -2.66 -13.99
CA TYR A 209 -5.77 -1.71 -13.06
C TYR A 209 -5.28 -2.46 -11.82
N VAL A 210 -3.98 -2.50 -11.59
CA VAL A 210 -3.36 -3.25 -10.49
C VAL A 210 -2.54 -2.31 -9.61
N ASP A 211 -2.84 -2.29 -8.31
CA ASP A 211 -2.05 -1.57 -7.31
C ASP A 211 -1.04 -2.54 -6.65
N GLU A 212 0.24 -2.32 -6.93
CA GLU A 212 1.38 -3.07 -6.40
C GLU A 212 2.01 -2.41 -5.16
N ALA A 213 1.32 -1.48 -4.51
CA ALA A 213 1.88 -0.67 -3.43
C ALA A 213 2.51 -1.50 -2.29
N HIS A 214 2.05 -2.71 -2.05
CA HIS A 214 2.57 -3.62 -1.03
C HIS A 214 3.51 -4.69 -1.59
N ALA A 215 3.72 -4.74 -2.90
CA ALA A 215 4.53 -5.77 -3.53
C ALA A 215 5.81 -5.23 -4.18
N VAL A 216 5.77 -4.00 -4.75
CA VAL A 216 6.98 -3.38 -5.33
C VAL A 216 8.08 -3.24 -4.27
N GLY A 217 9.30 -3.56 -4.66
CA GLY A 217 10.48 -3.67 -3.79
C GLY A 217 10.63 -5.03 -3.09
N VAL A 218 9.53 -5.74 -2.87
CA VAL A 218 9.46 -6.92 -1.98
C VAL A 218 9.29 -8.24 -2.74
N ARG A 219 8.42 -8.25 -3.76
CA ARG A 219 8.06 -9.46 -4.52
C ARG A 219 8.64 -9.40 -5.93
N GLY A 220 8.78 -10.57 -6.53
CA GLY A 220 9.44 -10.74 -7.82
C GLY A 220 10.97 -10.78 -7.71
N LYS A 221 11.63 -11.39 -8.71
CA LYS A 221 13.08 -11.59 -8.73
C LYS A 221 13.85 -10.26 -8.66
N ARG A 222 13.40 -9.26 -9.42
CA ARG A 222 14.00 -7.90 -9.46
C ARG A 222 13.32 -6.93 -8.50
N GLY A 223 12.31 -7.37 -7.72
CA GLY A 223 11.53 -6.54 -6.83
C GLY A 223 10.48 -5.68 -7.54
N LEU A 224 9.98 -6.09 -8.70
CA LEU A 224 9.00 -5.33 -9.47
C LEU A 224 7.54 -5.71 -9.12
N GLY A 225 7.33 -6.61 -8.16
CA GLY A 225 6.02 -6.95 -7.64
C GLY A 225 5.49 -8.32 -8.10
N ILE A 226 4.20 -8.56 -7.82
CA ILE A 226 3.50 -9.82 -8.14
C ILE A 226 3.33 -9.99 -9.65
N ALA A 227 3.13 -8.91 -10.40
CA ALA A 227 3.02 -8.99 -11.85
C ALA A 227 4.31 -9.50 -12.51
N GLU A 228 5.49 -9.17 -11.94
CA GLU A 228 6.77 -9.78 -12.34
C GLU A 228 6.82 -11.25 -11.93
N GLU A 229 6.48 -11.54 -10.69
CA GLU A 229 6.54 -12.90 -10.12
C GLU A 229 5.65 -13.88 -10.89
N GLN A 230 4.48 -13.41 -11.35
CA GLN A 230 3.52 -14.21 -12.12
C GLN A 230 3.70 -14.07 -13.65
N GLY A 231 4.69 -13.31 -14.12
CA GLY A 231 5.04 -13.21 -15.54
C GLY A 231 4.03 -12.46 -16.41
N CYS A 232 3.21 -11.56 -15.84
CA CYS A 232 2.14 -10.86 -16.55
C CYS A 232 2.30 -9.33 -16.61
N LEU A 233 3.51 -8.79 -16.42
CA LEU A 233 3.80 -7.35 -16.47
C LEU A 233 3.27 -6.65 -17.74
N ALA A 234 3.42 -7.30 -18.89
CA ALA A 234 3.02 -6.74 -20.17
C ALA A 234 1.50 -6.65 -20.36
N ASP A 235 0.75 -7.48 -19.63
CA ASP A 235 -0.70 -7.62 -19.80
C ASP A 235 -1.51 -6.60 -18.98
N ILE A 236 -0.88 -5.88 -18.05
CA ILE A 236 -1.55 -4.93 -17.16
C ILE A 236 -1.54 -3.53 -17.78
N ASP A 237 -2.71 -2.88 -17.90
CA ASP A 237 -2.82 -1.57 -18.54
C ASP A 237 -2.32 -0.43 -17.65
N PHE A 238 -2.69 -0.47 -16.36
CA PHE A 238 -2.23 0.47 -15.35
C PHE A 238 -1.60 -0.32 -14.19
N LEU A 239 -0.28 -0.44 -14.21
CA LEU A 239 0.47 -1.03 -13.11
C LEU A 239 0.98 0.09 -12.20
N CYS A 240 0.38 0.18 -11.03
CA CYS A 240 0.61 1.25 -10.07
C CYS A 240 1.48 0.79 -8.92
N GLY A 241 2.31 1.67 -8.38
CA GLY A 241 3.11 1.40 -7.19
C GLY A 241 3.37 2.66 -6.39
N THR A 242 3.83 2.48 -5.15
CA THR A 242 4.19 3.60 -4.26
C THR A 242 5.67 3.58 -3.91
N PHE A 243 6.23 4.77 -3.73
CA PHE A 243 7.58 4.93 -3.19
C PHE A 243 7.60 5.02 -1.67
N GLY A 244 6.45 5.21 -1.02
CA GLY A 244 6.33 5.49 0.41
C GLY A 244 6.35 4.27 1.33
N LYS A 245 6.69 3.09 0.83
CA LYS A 245 6.77 1.84 1.61
C LYS A 245 8.15 1.20 1.47
N ALA A 246 8.28 0.06 0.81
CA ALA A 246 9.56 -0.64 0.64
C ALA A 246 10.68 0.23 0.05
N LEU A 247 10.35 1.26 -0.72
CA LEU A 247 11.34 2.15 -1.34
C LEU A 247 11.71 3.36 -0.46
N ALA A 248 11.19 3.44 0.76
CA ALA A 248 11.55 4.44 1.79
C ALA A 248 11.63 5.89 1.26
N SER A 249 10.68 6.29 0.41
CA SER A 249 10.61 7.60 -0.21
C SER A 249 9.19 8.19 -0.12
N VAL A 250 8.85 9.14 -0.97
CA VAL A 250 7.52 9.75 -1.09
C VAL A 250 7.09 9.75 -2.54
N GLY A 251 5.79 9.52 -2.76
CA GLY A 251 5.19 9.54 -4.09
C GLY A 251 4.75 8.17 -4.57
N ALA A 252 4.37 8.13 -5.84
CA ALA A 252 3.87 6.94 -6.50
C ALA A 252 4.15 7.01 -8.00
N TYR A 253 3.93 5.91 -8.69
CA TYR A 253 4.06 5.82 -10.14
C TYR A 253 2.98 4.95 -10.76
N VAL A 254 2.70 5.19 -12.03
CA VAL A 254 2.05 4.24 -12.92
C VAL A 254 2.98 3.95 -14.10
N VAL A 255 3.06 2.69 -14.51
CA VAL A 255 3.61 2.31 -15.82
C VAL A 255 2.47 1.88 -16.73
N CYS A 256 2.46 2.37 -17.96
CA CYS A 256 1.37 2.17 -18.91
C CYS A 256 1.86 2.33 -20.37
N SER A 257 0.94 2.27 -21.34
CA SER A 257 1.25 2.60 -22.74
C SER A 257 1.51 4.09 -22.92
N ARG A 258 2.20 4.47 -24.00
CA ARG A 258 2.42 5.87 -24.38
C ARG A 258 1.11 6.62 -24.55
N LEU A 259 0.12 6.02 -25.19
CA LEU A 259 -1.20 6.60 -25.37
C LEU A 259 -1.85 6.98 -24.03
N MET A 260 -1.82 6.05 -23.05
CA MET A 260 -2.40 6.31 -21.72
C MET A 260 -1.61 7.35 -20.95
N HIS A 261 -0.28 7.35 -21.04
CA HIS A 261 0.56 8.40 -20.46
C HIS A 261 0.12 9.78 -20.97
N ASP A 262 0.06 9.97 -22.29
CA ASP A 262 -0.26 11.26 -22.88
C ASP A 262 -1.70 11.69 -22.58
N TYR A 263 -2.63 10.73 -22.49
CA TYR A 263 -4.00 10.97 -22.08
C TYR A 263 -4.07 11.46 -20.61
N LEU A 264 -3.36 10.79 -19.69
CA LEU A 264 -3.33 11.17 -18.27
C LEU A 264 -2.71 12.54 -18.05
N VAL A 265 -1.62 12.88 -18.76
CA VAL A 265 -1.01 14.22 -18.72
C VAL A 265 -2.02 15.32 -19.06
N ASN A 266 -2.97 15.04 -19.95
CA ASN A 266 -3.96 16.02 -20.42
C ASN A 266 -5.29 15.99 -19.63
N ARG A 267 -5.60 14.92 -18.90
CA ARG A 267 -6.92 14.72 -18.29
C ARG A 267 -6.90 14.52 -16.77
N MET A 268 -5.78 14.10 -16.22
CA MET A 268 -5.69 13.73 -14.82
C MET A 268 -5.56 14.95 -13.91
N ARG A 269 -6.62 15.28 -13.21
CA ARG A 269 -6.70 16.49 -12.37
C ARG A 269 -5.66 16.51 -11.24
N THR A 270 -5.39 15.37 -10.60
CA THR A 270 -4.40 15.27 -9.51
C THR A 270 -2.95 15.39 -9.99
N LEU A 271 -2.69 15.31 -11.28
CA LEU A 271 -1.40 15.65 -11.89
C LEU A 271 -1.34 17.13 -12.30
N ILE A 272 -2.43 17.64 -12.89
CA ILE A 272 -2.50 18.99 -13.45
C ILE A 272 -2.46 20.06 -12.36
N PHE A 273 -3.22 19.85 -11.26
CA PHE A 273 -3.51 20.88 -10.26
C PHE A 273 -2.77 20.66 -8.93
N THR A 274 -1.66 19.93 -8.93
CA THR A 274 -0.83 19.73 -7.74
C THR A 274 0.61 20.19 -7.98
N THR A 275 1.28 20.63 -6.91
CA THR A 275 2.72 20.87 -6.93
C THR A 275 3.46 19.54 -7.15
N ALA A 276 4.49 19.57 -7.98
CA ALA A 276 5.34 18.42 -8.24
C ALA A 276 6.16 18.03 -7.00
N LEU A 277 6.59 16.78 -6.96
CA LEU A 277 7.54 16.32 -5.93
C LEU A 277 8.84 17.14 -5.97
N PRO A 278 9.45 17.42 -4.80
CA PRO A 278 10.76 18.06 -4.76
C PRO A 278 11.83 17.28 -5.54
N PRO A 279 12.69 17.94 -6.33
CA PRO A 279 13.73 17.25 -7.10
C PRO A 279 14.64 16.36 -6.24
N LEU A 280 14.97 16.77 -5.02
CA LEU A 280 15.76 15.97 -4.09
C LEU A 280 15.06 14.63 -3.74
N ASN A 281 13.77 14.66 -3.51
CA ASN A 281 12.97 13.45 -3.25
C ASN A 281 12.95 12.51 -4.46
N VAL A 282 12.77 13.10 -5.65
CA VAL A 282 12.76 12.31 -6.91
C VAL A 282 14.13 11.69 -7.17
N ALA A 283 15.21 12.43 -6.89
CA ALA A 283 16.57 11.93 -6.98
C ALA A 283 16.83 10.78 -6.00
N TRP A 284 16.34 10.89 -4.75
CA TRP A 284 16.39 9.81 -3.77
C TRP A 284 15.65 8.57 -4.27
N THR A 285 14.42 8.75 -4.76
CA THR A 285 13.61 7.65 -5.31
C THR A 285 14.34 6.95 -6.46
N LYS A 286 14.92 7.72 -7.40
CA LYS A 286 15.70 7.19 -8.51
C LYS A 286 16.92 6.41 -8.03
N PHE A 287 17.64 6.94 -7.05
CA PHE A 287 18.81 6.31 -6.44
C PHE A 287 18.45 4.96 -5.79
N VAL A 288 17.37 4.90 -5.00
CA VAL A 288 16.88 3.68 -4.37
C VAL A 288 16.39 2.69 -5.43
N PHE A 289 15.53 3.14 -6.35
CA PHE A 289 14.92 2.25 -7.35
C PHE A 289 15.97 1.64 -8.30
N SER A 290 17.04 2.36 -8.62
CA SER A 290 18.13 1.84 -9.46
C SER A 290 18.90 0.68 -8.83
N ARG A 291 18.81 0.52 -7.49
CA ARG A 291 19.52 -0.50 -6.71
C ARG A 291 18.70 -1.71 -6.32
N LEU A 292 17.43 -1.78 -6.73
CA LEU A 292 16.51 -2.86 -6.31
C LEU A 292 17.08 -4.28 -6.54
N ASP A 293 17.79 -4.51 -7.63
CA ASP A 293 18.37 -5.82 -7.92
C ASP A 293 19.37 -6.26 -6.83
N GLY A 294 20.13 -5.32 -6.27
CA GLY A 294 21.12 -5.58 -5.22
C GLY A 294 20.55 -5.94 -3.85
N TRP A 295 19.22 -5.93 -3.69
CA TRP A 295 18.56 -6.25 -2.40
C TRP A 295 17.76 -7.56 -2.44
N GLU A 296 18.18 -8.52 -3.24
CA GLU A 296 17.56 -9.84 -3.28
C GLU A 296 17.69 -10.57 -1.92
N ASP A 297 18.82 -10.41 -1.24
CA ASP A 297 19.05 -10.93 0.11
C ASP A 297 18.06 -10.38 1.13
N ARG A 298 17.75 -9.07 1.08
CA ARG A 298 16.71 -8.45 1.95
C ARG A 298 15.32 -9.02 1.66
N ARG A 299 14.98 -9.25 0.38
CA ARG A 299 13.71 -9.89 -0.02
C ARG A 299 13.59 -11.32 0.49
N ILE A 300 14.64 -12.12 0.31
CA ILE A 300 14.67 -13.50 0.80
C ILE A 300 14.54 -13.56 2.31
N ARG A 301 15.29 -12.71 3.01
CA ARG A 301 15.21 -12.60 4.47
C ARG A 301 13.81 -12.23 4.94
N LEU A 302 13.18 -11.22 4.32
CA LEU A 302 11.83 -10.79 4.66
C LEU A 302 10.81 -11.92 4.44
N ALA A 303 10.93 -12.66 3.34
CA ALA A 303 10.05 -13.80 3.04
C ALA A 303 10.19 -14.91 4.08
N SER A 304 11.42 -15.24 4.49
CA SER A 304 11.71 -16.25 5.52
C SER A 304 11.12 -15.83 6.88
N MET A 305 11.34 -14.58 7.30
CA MET A 305 10.74 -14.05 8.54
C MET A 305 9.21 -14.09 8.50
N ALA A 306 8.61 -13.71 7.38
CA ALA A 306 7.18 -13.72 7.20
C ALA A 306 6.60 -15.15 7.35
N GLU A 307 7.27 -16.16 6.79
CA GLU A 307 6.84 -17.56 6.94
C GLU A 307 6.89 -18.02 8.41
N LYS A 308 7.95 -17.71 9.14
CA LYS A 308 8.05 -18.01 10.58
C LYS A 308 6.89 -17.38 11.36
N VAL A 309 6.61 -16.09 11.13
CA VAL A 309 5.55 -15.35 11.84
C VAL A 309 4.16 -15.85 11.44
N ARG A 310 3.89 -16.12 10.15
CA ARG A 310 2.63 -16.75 9.72
C ARG A 310 2.42 -18.11 10.37
N GLY A 311 3.49 -18.91 10.46
CA GLY A 311 3.46 -20.19 11.17
C GLY A 311 3.08 -20.03 12.63
N ALA A 312 3.66 -19.08 13.34
CA ALA A 312 3.35 -18.79 14.74
C ALA A 312 1.88 -18.35 14.92
N VAL A 313 1.39 -17.45 14.09
CA VAL A 313 -0.02 -16.98 14.12
C VAL A 313 -0.98 -18.17 13.96
N ARG A 314 -0.71 -19.09 13.01
CA ARG A 314 -1.53 -20.29 12.80
C ARG A 314 -1.45 -21.26 13.97
N ARG A 315 -0.25 -21.51 14.53
CA ARG A 315 -0.08 -22.39 15.72
C ARG A 315 -0.77 -21.82 16.96
N ALA A 316 -0.80 -20.49 17.09
CA ALA A 316 -1.56 -19.81 18.15
C ALA A 316 -3.08 -19.83 17.93
N GLY A 317 -3.59 -20.48 16.85
CA GLY A 317 -5.01 -20.67 16.59
C GLY A 317 -5.71 -19.50 15.89
N TYR A 318 -4.97 -18.48 15.44
CA TYR A 318 -5.57 -17.34 14.73
C TYR A 318 -5.69 -17.59 13.23
N PRO A 319 -6.78 -17.15 12.58
CA PRO A 319 -6.89 -17.15 11.13
C PRO A 319 -5.77 -16.30 10.49
N CYS A 320 -5.09 -16.85 9.50
CA CYS A 320 -4.02 -16.15 8.79
C CYS A 320 -4.11 -16.42 7.28
N PRO A 321 -4.82 -15.59 6.52
CA PRO A 321 -4.95 -15.72 5.06
C PRO A 321 -3.69 -15.28 4.31
N SER A 322 -2.73 -14.65 5.00
CA SER A 322 -1.55 -14.03 4.40
C SER A 322 -0.67 -15.02 3.62
N GLU A 323 -0.19 -14.53 2.48
CA GLU A 323 0.85 -15.12 1.62
C GLU A 323 2.07 -14.19 1.47
N SER A 324 2.11 -13.11 2.27
CA SER A 324 3.11 -12.05 2.15
C SER A 324 3.79 -11.71 3.49
N HIS A 325 4.55 -10.62 3.50
CA HIS A 325 5.21 -10.03 4.67
C HIS A 325 4.25 -9.22 5.58
N ILE A 326 3.00 -9.07 5.18
CA ILE A 326 1.93 -8.51 6.00
C ILE A 326 1.19 -9.67 6.63
N VAL A 327 1.27 -9.80 7.95
CA VAL A 327 0.72 -10.94 8.67
C VAL A 327 -0.36 -10.47 9.64
N PRO A 328 -1.65 -10.69 9.34
CA PRO A 328 -2.73 -10.36 10.25
C PRO A 328 -2.81 -11.40 11.38
N LEU A 329 -2.99 -10.92 12.60
CA LEU A 329 -3.46 -11.68 13.74
C LEU A 329 -4.90 -11.25 14.01
N VAL A 330 -5.87 -12.00 13.46
CA VAL A 330 -7.28 -11.64 13.49
C VAL A 330 -7.88 -12.03 14.84
N VAL A 331 -8.23 -11.02 15.65
CA VAL A 331 -8.81 -11.20 16.99
C VAL A 331 -10.34 -11.18 16.94
N GLY A 332 -10.92 -10.40 16.02
CA GLY A 332 -12.37 -10.28 15.80
C GLY A 332 -12.97 -9.03 16.44
N GLU A 333 -13.15 -9.00 17.74
CA GLU A 333 -13.74 -7.87 18.46
C GLU A 333 -12.76 -6.72 18.66
N SER A 334 -13.25 -5.47 18.56
CA SER A 334 -12.41 -4.27 18.68
C SER A 334 -11.76 -4.15 20.05
N GLU A 335 -12.51 -4.38 21.12
CA GLU A 335 -12.01 -4.27 22.49
C GLU A 335 -10.91 -5.31 22.79
N LYS A 336 -11.15 -6.57 22.43
CA LYS A 336 -10.16 -7.65 22.56
C LYS A 336 -8.89 -7.37 21.75
N THR A 337 -9.05 -6.73 20.58
CA THR A 337 -7.92 -6.34 19.72
C THR A 337 -7.08 -5.24 20.37
N VAL A 338 -7.72 -4.27 21.05
CA VAL A 338 -7.02 -3.22 21.82
C VAL A 338 -6.22 -3.85 22.96
N LEU A 339 -6.83 -4.77 23.70
CA LEU A 339 -6.16 -5.46 24.81
C LEU A 339 -4.98 -6.30 24.30
N LYS A 340 -5.14 -7.03 23.19
CA LYS A 340 -4.05 -7.81 22.59
C LYS A 340 -2.91 -6.92 22.09
N ALA A 341 -3.22 -5.72 21.55
CA ALA A 341 -2.19 -4.75 21.19
C ALA A 341 -1.41 -4.27 22.41
N ALA A 342 -2.10 -3.98 23.52
CA ALA A 342 -1.45 -3.58 24.77
C ALA A 342 -0.57 -4.70 25.36
N GLU A 343 -1.00 -5.95 25.29
CA GLU A 343 -0.20 -7.12 25.68
C GLU A 343 1.08 -7.23 24.84
N MET A 344 0.98 -7.11 23.52
CA MET A 344 2.15 -7.13 22.64
C MET A 344 3.11 -5.96 22.94
N GLN A 345 2.58 -4.78 23.24
CA GLN A 345 3.41 -3.62 23.62
C GLN A 345 4.09 -3.84 24.99
N GLN A 346 3.45 -4.51 25.94
CA GLN A 346 4.09 -4.90 27.21
C GLN A 346 5.23 -5.89 26.98
N ASN A 347 5.11 -6.76 25.97
CA ASN A 347 6.15 -7.70 25.57
C ASN A 347 7.25 -7.04 24.69
N GLY A 348 7.18 -5.71 24.47
CA GLY A 348 8.20 -4.95 23.75
C GLY A 348 7.99 -4.87 22.23
N PHE A 349 6.78 -5.11 21.73
CA PHE A 349 6.46 -5.02 20.29
C PHE A 349 5.48 -3.89 20.01
N TYR A 350 5.92 -2.86 19.31
CA TYR A 350 5.05 -1.76 18.93
C TYR A 350 4.13 -2.17 17.79
N ILE A 351 2.85 -2.28 18.09
CA ILE A 351 1.78 -2.58 17.15
C ILE A 351 0.49 -1.87 17.57
N LEU A 352 -0.31 -1.51 16.59
CA LEU A 352 -1.58 -0.81 16.81
C LEU A 352 -2.75 -1.68 16.36
N PRO A 353 -3.91 -1.59 17.04
CA PRO A 353 -5.10 -2.34 16.65
C PRO A 353 -5.72 -1.74 15.38
N VAL A 354 -6.01 -2.58 14.39
CA VAL A 354 -6.78 -2.22 13.20
C VAL A 354 -8.23 -2.62 13.42
N ARG A 355 -9.14 -1.62 13.35
CA ARG A 355 -10.55 -1.74 13.72
C ARG A 355 -11.46 -1.09 12.67
N PRO A 356 -12.77 -1.30 12.73
CA PRO A 356 -13.71 -0.57 11.88
C PRO A 356 -13.49 0.96 11.95
N PRO A 357 -13.72 1.71 10.86
CA PRO A 357 -14.17 1.25 9.55
C PRO A 357 -13.05 0.76 8.60
N THR A 358 -11.79 0.64 9.09
CA THR A 358 -10.65 0.18 8.26
C THR A 358 -10.82 -1.28 7.82
N VAL A 359 -11.41 -2.09 8.69
CA VAL A 359 -11.77 -3.49 8.44
C VAL A 359 -13.26 -3.70 8.79
N PRO A 360 -13.95 -4.72 8.26
CA PRO A 360 -15.32 -5.01 8.63
C PRO A 360 -15.49 -5.29 10.13
N GLU A 361 -16.71 -5.07 10.65
CA GLU A 361 -17.06 -5.48 12.01
C GLU A 361 -16.81 -6.97 12.24
N GLY A 362 -16.35 -7.32 13.44
CA GLY A 362 -16.02 -8.70 13.80
C GLY A 362 -14.71 -9.22 13.18
N THR A 363 -13.92 -8.36 12.52
CA THR A 363 -12.65 -8.74 11.88
C THR A 363 -11.47 -7.87 12.31
N SER A 364 -11.57 -7.24 13.48
CA SER A 364 -10.48 -6.43 14.05
C SER A 364 -9.23 -7.29 14.28
N ARG A 365 -8.06 -6.70 14.05
CA ARG A 365 -6.79 -7.44 14.00
C ARG A 365 -5.60 -6.62 14.44
N LEU A 366 -4.52 -7.28 14.80
CA LEU A 366 -3.18 -6.71 14.77
C LEU A 366 -2.60 -6.99 13.38
N ARG A 367 -2.10 -5.96 12.72
CA ARG A 367 -1.45 -6.08 11.41
C ARG A 367 0.05 -6.05 11.60
N LEU A 368 0.65 -7.22 11.71
CA LEU A 368 2.10 -7.34 11.72
C LEU A 368 2.64 -7.02 10.33
N SER A 369 3.53 -6.04 10.27
CA SER A 369 4.14 -5.55 9.04
C SER A 369 5.66 -5.64 9.22
N LEU A 370 6.25 -6.66 8.62
CA LEU A 370 7.64 -7.01 8.85
C LEU A 370 8.59 -6.19 7.97
N THR A 371 9.78 -5.98 8.47
CA THR A 371 10.88 -5.35 7.72
C THR A 371 12.12 -6.24 7.72
N ALA A 372 12.86 -6.24 6.61
CA ALA A 372 14.11 -6.99 6.48
C ALA A 372 15.20 -6.54 7.48
N ALA A 373 15.03 -5.39 8.10
CA ALA A 373 15.97 -4.85 9.09
C ALA A 373 15.78 -5.42 10.51
N LEU A 374 14.72 -6.23 10.77
CA LEU A 374 14.51 -6.82 12.09
C LEU A 374 15.65 -7.79 12.45
N PRO A 375 16.24 -7.69 13.67
CA PRO A 375 17.21 -8.68 14.13
C PRO A 375 16.56 -10.06 14.28
N GLU A 376 17.28 -11.12 13.93
CA GLU A 376 16.77 -12.51 13.99
C GLU A 376 16.28 -12.87 15.40
N ALA A 377 17.06 -12.54 16.42
CA ALA A 377 16.68 -12.80 17.84
C ALA A 377 15.35 -12.12 18.22
N GLU A 378 15.05 -10.94 17.65
CA GLU A 378 13.79 -10.24 17.91
C GLU A 378 12.63 -10.88 17.16
N VAL A 379 12.88 -11.50 16.00
CA VAL A 379 11.86 -12.28 15.28
C VAL A 379 11.49 -13.54 16.07
N GLU A 380 12.47 -14.23 16.65
CA GLU A 380 12.21 -15.39 17.53
C GLU A 380 11.40 -14.97 18.78
N ARG A 381 11.76 -13.87 19.44
CA ARG A 381 10.98 -13.31 20.54
C ARG A 381 9.54 -12.93 20.13
N LEU A 382 9.35 -12.40 18.91
CA LEU A 382 8.02 -12.10 18.39
C LEU A 382 7.20 -13.38 18.22
N VAL A 383 7.80 -14.45 17.68
CA VAL A 383 7.17 -15.76 17.53
C VAL A 383 6.72 -16.30 18.91
N GLU A 384 7.60 -16.29 19.90
CA GLU A 384 7.29 -16.70 21.28
C GLU A 384 6.14 -15.89 21.87
N ALA A 385 6.14 -14.56 21.68
CA ALA A 385 5.08 -13.68 22.19
C ALA A 385 3.72 -13.90 21.51
N ILE A 386 3.71 -14.32 20.24
CA ILE A 386 2.48 -14.67 19.51
C ILE A 386 1.92 -16.01 20.02
N GLU A 387 2.78 -16.99 20.29
CA GLU A 387 2.40 -18.34 20.72
C GLU A 387 2.11 -18.44 22.21
N ALA A 388 2.57 -17.47 23.02
CA ALA A 388 2.29 -17.44 24.43
C ALA A 388 0.77 -17.42 24.69
N PRO A 389 0.29 -18.20 25.69
CA PRO A 389 -1.10 -18.11 26.11
C PRO A 389 -1.46 -16.66 26.45
N SER A 390 -2.57 -16.17 25.93
CA SER A 390 -2.99 -14.80 26.23
C SER A 390 -3.21 -14.67 27.74
N THR A 391 -2.57 -13.71 28.36
CA THR A 391 -2.78 -13.38 29.77
C THR A 391 -4.14 -12.72 30.01
N LEU A 392 -4.86 -12.41 28.94
CA LEU A 392 -6.23 -11.89 28.94
C LEU A 392 -7.23 -13.06 29.11
N SER A 393 -7.00 -13.90 30.14
CA SER A 393 -7.97 -14.91 30.54
C SER A 393 -9.29 -14.23 30.89
N GLU A 394 -10.38 -14.93 30.57
CA GLU A 394 -11.79 -14.69 30.89
C GLU A 394 -12.01 -14.25 32.37
N GLY A 395 -11.45 -13.13 32.74
CA GLY A 395 -11.46 -12.55 34.07
C GLY A 395 -12.34 -11.31 34.10
N GLY A 396 -13.62 -11.52 34.42
CA GLY A 396 -14.45 -10.56 35.12
C GLY A 396 -15.18 -9.55 34.24
N ILE A 397 -16.41 -9.89 33.95
CA ILE A 397 -17.52 -8.93 33.85
C ILE A 397 -17.68 -8.19 35.17
#